data_38e26789929e9ee0dca5dfb4ce2486ee
#
_entry.id   38e26789929e9ee0dca5dfb4ce2486ee
#
_cell.length_a   1.000
_cell.length_b   1.000
_cell.length_c   1.000
_cell.angle_alpha   90.00
_cell.angle_beta   90.00
_cell.angle_gamma   90.00
#
_symmetry.space_group_name_H-M   'P 1'
#
loop_
_entity.id
_entity.type
_entity.pdbx_description
1 polymer ?
#
loop_
_entity_poly.entity_id
_entity_poly.type
_entity_poly.pdbx_seq_one_letter_code
_entity_poly.pdbx_strand_id
1 'polypeptide(L)'
;MRRFFRAAGSTLQLTIAKLLSVADIVLTALNAKYIHTAFGLRYLLANLGPRQPRACLAEFDINQHPLDIAEALLARNPKIIGIGVYIWNVVPIIEVIAAVKRVRPDIKIILGGPEVSYETENQPVVQLADHVITGEADLKFAEVCRVLLEGRAGSSPGRSLAKPGPQPAEAVVREDRRDGDIAPYQLPKIIPAELPDFSQIVLPYDLYTNDDIAHRIIYVEASRGCPFTCEFCLSSLNIPVRQVPLPALFEQLQRLLDRGVKQFKFVDRTFNLNVDVSQAILKFFLERCQPGHFFHFEMIPDRLPEALREVIAKFPPGALQFEVGVQTFNEEVSAAIKRRQNHKRLEDNFHFLRSQTGVHVHADLIAGLPGETLESFASGFDRLITLGPQEIQVGILKRLHGTPIGRHDAEWQMMYNPHPPYEILQNRLIDFATMQRLRRFARYWDLVGNSGNFVESTPLIWSNVAQASRLPGPVHKENLAGEMPALPSPFHAFLRFSEWLHARTGRTDSIALVRLMELLFEFLTVELKLDAKPVAETMWRDYQRGGRHDKPGFLKDFLSTEEKVIPLRKTKTALPKRQARHLV
;
A
#
# COMPACT_ATOMS: atom_id res chain seq x y z
N MET A 1 -15.64 -43.55 7.19
CA MET A 1 -15.01 -42.89 8.36
C MET A 1 -13.48 -43.07 8.46
N ARG A 2 -12.85 -44.22 8.17
CA ARG A 2 -11.38 -44.38 8.32
C ARG A 2 -10.49 -43.62 7.31
N ARG A 3 -10.99 -43.15 6.17
CA ARG A 3 -10.21 -42.36 5.20
C ARG A 3 -10.18 -40.85 5.51
N PHE A 4 -11.16 -40.30 6.25
CA PHE A 4 -11.20 -38.90 6.67
C PHE A 4 -10.22 -38.59 7.82
N PHE A 5 -9.98 -39.54 8.72
CA PHE A 5 -9.05 -39.35 9.83
C PHE A 5 -7.57 -39.41 9.43
N ARG A 6 -7.20 -40.07 8.30
CA ARG A 6 -5.80 -40.07 7.81
C ARG A 6 -5.38 -38.77 7.12
N ALA A 7 -6.30 -38.09 6.42
CA ALA A 7 -6.00 -36.82 5.77
C ALA A 7 -5.88 -35.68 6.80
N ALA A 8 -6.75 -35.65 7.81
CA ALA A 8 -6.69 -34.67 8.89
C ALA A 8 -5.45 -34.80 9.77
N GLY A 9 -5.00 -36.05 10.04
CA GLY A 9 -3.81 -36.32 10.82
C GLY A 9 -2.51 -35.90 10.14
N SER A 10 -2.38 -36.06 8.83
CA SER A 10 -1.18 -35.65 8.08
C SER A 10 -1.07 -34.12 7.94
N THR A 11 -2.19 -33.42 7.78
CA THR A 11 -2.22 -31.95 7.71
C THR A 11 -1.92 -31.33 9.08
N LEU A 12 -2.44 -31.91 10.17
CA LEU A 12 -2.17 -31.49 11.55
C LEU A 12 -0.72 -31.74 11.94
N GLN A 13 -0.15 -32.90 11.58
CA GLN A 13 1.26 -33.23 11.83
C GLN A 13 2.23 -32.33 11.01
N LEU A 14 1.92 -31.99 9.75
CA LEU A 14 2.69 -31.06 8.95
C LEU A 14 2.59 -29.62 9.50
N THR A 15 1.43 -29.22 10.02
CA THR A 15 1.23 -27.93 10.68
C THR A 15 2.00 -27.87 11.99
N ILE A 16 1.97 -28.91 12.82
CA ILE A 16 2.72 -29.00 14.07
C ILE A 16 4.24 -29.11 13.82
N ALA A 17 4.69 -29.84 12.81
CA ALA A 17 6.10 -29.91 12.44
C ALA A 17 6.67 -28.58 11.92
N LYS A 18 5.88 -27.79 11.19
CA LYS A 18 6.24 -26.41 10.81
C LYS A 18 6.23 -25.43 12.00
N LEU A 19 5.42 -25.67 13.02
CA LEU A 19 5.40 -24.90 14.26
C LEU A 19 6.59 -25.18 15.18
N LEU A 20 7.26 -26.33 15.03
CA LEU A 20 8.31 -26.80 15.94
C LEU A 20 9.73 -26.80 15.31
N SER A 21 9.96 -26.16 14.17
CA SER A 21 11.33 -26.04 13.67
C SER A 21 12.12 -25.07 14.54
N VAL A 22 13.03 -25.61 15.36
CA VAL A 22 14.01 -24.82 16.12
C VAL A 22 14.83 -23.99 15.15
N ALA A 23 14.88 -22.69 15.35
CA ALA A 23 15.62 -21.77 14.51
C ALA A 23 16.40 -20.76 15.36
N ASP A 24 17.70 -20.61 15.10
CA ASP A 24 18.50 -19.62 15.83
C ASP A 24 18.05 -18.18 15.53
N ILE A 25 17.55 -17.94 14.30
CA ILE A 25 17.10 -16.63 13.84
C ILE A 25 15.64 -16.74 13.39
N VAL A 26 14.76 -15.96 14.00
CA VAL A 26 13.37 -15.81 13.55
C VAL A 26 13.18 -14.41 13.01
N LEU A 27 12.78 -14.30 11.75
CA LEU A 27 12.34 -13.05 11.13
C LEU A 27 10.83 -12.92 11.23
N THR A 28 10.32 -11.81 11.74
CA THR A 28 8.88 -11.65 11.95
C THR A 28 8.37 -10.26 11.59
N ALA A 29 7.14 -10.20 11.14
CA ALA A 29 6.35 -8.97 11.00
C ALA A 29 4.87 -9.27 11.26
N LEU A 30 4.16 -8.26 11.74
CA LEU A 30 2.71 -8.26 11.84
C LEU A 30 2.17 -7.52 10.62
N ASN A 31 1.60 -8.24 9.69
CA ASN A 31 1.04 -7.69 8.46
C ASN A 31 -0.32 -7.03 8.73
N ALA A 32 -0.64 -5.95 8.02
CA ALA A 32 -1.92 -5.25 8.16
C ALA A 32 -3.13 -6.15 7.82
N LYS A 33 -2.93 -7.10 6.92
CA LYS A 33 -3.89 -8.17 6.56
C LYS A 33 -3.11 -9.40 6.11
N TYR A 34 -3.71 -10.59 6.28
CA TYR A 34 -3.13 -11.88 5.86
C TYR A 34 -2.69 -11.89 4.38
N ILE A 35 -3.42 -11.21 3.50
CA ILE A 35 -3.12 -11.17 2.06
C ILE A 35 -1.75 -10.54 1.72
N HIS A 36 -1.16 -9.76 2.62
CA HIS A 36 0.15 -9.14 2.40
C HIS A 36 1.28 -10.06 2.86
N THR A 37 2.37 -10.09 2.08
CA THR A 37 3.60 -10.80 2.43
C THR A 37 4.67 -9.82 2.93
N ALA A 38 5.45 -10.21 3.93
CA ALA A 38 6.57 -9.41 4.42
C ALA A 38 7.76 -9.49 3.46
N PHE A 39 7.74 -8.67 2.40
CA PHE A 39 8.71 -8.71 1.31
C PHE A 39 10.14 -8.39 1.77
N GLY A 40 10.31 -7.33 2.56
CA GLY A 40 11.63 -6.96 3.10
C GLY A 40 12.26 -8.08 3.96
N LEU A 41 11.46 -8.80 4.75
CA LEU A 41 12.00 -9.91 5.56
C LEU A 41 12.45 -11.10 4.70
N ARG A 42 11.85 -11.30 3.53
CA ARG A 42 12.31 -12.30 2.56
C ARG A 42 13.67 -11.93 1.99
N TYR A 43 13.94 -10.65 1.76
CA TYR A 43 15.28 -10.18 1.39
C TYR A 43 16.30 -10.46 2.50
N LEU A 44 15.98 -10.15 3.77
CA LEU A 44 16.87 -10.46 4.88
C LEU A 44 17.17 -11.96 4.95
N LEU A 45 16.14 -12.80 4.82
CA LEU A 45 16.29 -14.26 4.86
C LEU A 45 17.14 -14.79 3.68
N ALA A 46 16.92 -14.29 2.47
CA ALA A 46 17.69 -14.69 1.27
C ALA A 46 19.18 -14.36 1.41
N ASN A 47 19.49 -13.26 2.11
CA ASN A 47 20.86 -12.73 2.23
C ASN A 47 21.58 -13.12 3.53
N LEU A 48 21.05 -14.07 4.34
CA LEU A 48 21.72 -14.60 5.54
C LEU A 48 22.95 -15.47 5.24
N GLY A 49 23.17 -15.84 3.98
CA GLY A 49 24.27 -16.72 3.56
C GLY A 49 24.23 -18.06 4.31
N PRO A 50 25.36 -18.53 4.89
CA PRO A 50 25.43 -19.84 5.56
C PRO A 50 24.47 -20.02 6.75
N ARG A 51 23.87 -18.92 7.23
CA ARG A 51 22.92 -18.96 8.40
C ARG A 51 21.48 -19.12 7.97
N GLN A 52 21.17 -18.99 6.66
CA GLN A 52 19.80 -19.16 6.15
C GLN A 52 19.14 -20.47 6.58
N PRO A 53 19.81 -21.66 6.57
CA PRO A 53 19.19 -22.91 7.02
C PRO A 53 18.83 -22.95 8.51
N ARG A 54 19.38 -22.03 9.31
CA ARG A 54 19.12 -21.89 10.76
C ARG A 54 18.14 -20.74 11.04
N ALA A 55 17.49 -20.21 10.02
CA ALA A 55 16.56 -19.10 10.11
C ALA A 55 15.19 -19.47 9.54
N CYS A 56 14.15 -18.85 10.07
CA CYS A 56 12.80 -18.99 9.53
C CYS A 56 12.07 -17.65 9.51
N LEU A 57 11.04 -17.58 8.66
CA LEU A 57 10.09 -16.47 8.59
C LEU A 57 8.81 -16.85 9.35
N ALA A 58 8.36 -15.97 10.24
CA ALA A 58 7.11 -16.09 10.99
C ALA A 58 6.28 -14.83 10.80
N GLU A 59 5.27 -14.88 9.92
CA GLU A 59 4.39 -13.76 9.64
C GLU A 59 3.08 -13.92 10.40
N PHE A 60 2.60 -12.81 10.97
CA PHE A 60 1.36 -12.71 11.73
C PHE A 60 0.46 -11.61 11.16
N ASP A 61 -0.76 -11.54 11.63
CA ASP A 61 -1.71 -10.45 11.34
C ASP A 61 -1.83 -9.54 12.56
N ILE A 62 -1.97 -8.23 12.35
CA ILE A 62 -2.09 -7.23 13.43
C ILE A 62 -3.30 -7.46 14.37
N ASN A 63 -4.28 -8.27 13.96
CA ASN A 63 -5.44 -8.60 14.77
C ASN A 63 -5.22 -9.82 15.69
N GLN A 64 -4.08 -10.52 15.55
CA GLN A 64 -3.73 -11.61 16.46
C GLN A 64 -3.29 -11.07 17.82
N HIS A 65 -3.62 -11.78 18.88
CA HIS A 65 -3.28 -11.35 20.23
C HIS A 65 -1.75 -11.35 20.44
N PRO A 66 -1.15 -10.30 20.99
CA PRO A 66 0.31 -10.20 21.17
C PRO A 66 0.94 -11.35 21.96
N LEU A 67 0.24 -11.92 22.96
CA LEU A 67 0.74 -13.07 23.71
C LEU A 67 0.78 -14.35 22.88
N ASP A 68 -0.18 -14.57 21.99
CA ASP A 68 -0.19 -15.74 21.08
C ASP A 68 0.97 -15.65 20.09
N ILE A 69 1.29 -14.41 19.64
CA ILE A 69 2.45 -14.15 18.79
C ILE A 69 3.75 -14.41 19.56
N ALA A 70 3.86 -13.94 20.80
CA ALA A 70 5.03 -14.16 21.63
C ALA A 70 5.24 -15.67 21.92
N GLU A 71 4.17 -16.42 22.23
CA GLU A 71 4.21 -17.87 22.38
C GLU A 71 4.71 -18.56 21.12
N ALA A 72 4.15 -18.22 19.96
CA ALA A 72 4.56 -18.79 18.68
C ALA A 72 6.02 -18.49 18.32
N LEU A 73 6.54 -17.32 18.68
CA LEU A 73 7.95 -16.95 18.49
C LEU A 73 8.85 -17.77 19.44
N LEU A 74 8.50 -17.83 20.73
CA LEU A 74 9.28 -18.54 21.76
C LEU A 74 9.31 -20.06 21.54
N ALA A 75 8.24 -20.64 20.98
CA ALA A 75 8.18 -22.05 20.63
C ALA A 75 9.26 -22.50 19.62
N ARG A 76 9.83 -21.57 18.85
CA ARG A 76 10.94 -21.80 17.91
C ARG A 76 12.31 -21.78 18.56
N ASN A 77 12.38 -21.46 19.86
CA ASN A 77 13.59 -21.33 20.68
C ASN A 77 14.69 -20.46 20.02
N PRO A 78 14.38 -19.23 19.56
CA PRO A 78 15.34 -18.37 18.88
C PRO A 78 16.41 -17.82 19.82
N LYS A 79 17.57 -17.49 19.24
CA LYS A 79 18.60 -16.65 19.86
C LYS A 79 18.45 -15.19 19.43
N ILE A 80 17.95 -15.00 18.19
CA ILE A 80 17.74 -13.68 17.59
C ILE A 80 16.32 -13.64 17.00
N ILE A 81 15.60 -12.54 17.27
CA ILE A 81 14.34 -12.22 16.59
C ILE A 81 14.55 -10.89 15.85
N GLY A 82 14.49 -10.94 14.51
CA GLY A 82 14.48 -9.78 13.64
C GLY A 82 13.05 -9.36 13.33
N ILE A 83 12.69 -8.10 13.62
CA ILE A 83 11.31 -7.60 13.53
C ILE A 83 11.21 -6.46 12.53
N GLY A 84 10.32 -6.60 11.54
CA GLY A 84 9.95 -5.52 10.62
C GLY A 84 8.92 -4.59 11.23
N VAL A 85 9.30 -3.32 11.49
CA VAL A 85 8.45 -2.32 12.15
C VAL A 85 7.93 -1.32 11.12
N TYR A 86 6.61 -1.17 11.11
CA TYR A 86 5.86 -0.29 10.22
C TYR A 86 4.85 0.52 11.03
N ILE A 87 4.38 1.63 10.49
CA ILE A 87 3.41 2.52 11.13
C ILE A 87 2.13 1.81 11.62
N TRP A 88 1.73 0.71 10.98
CA TRP A 88 0.51 -0.03 11.34
C TRP A 88 0.72 -1.09 12.42
N ASN A 89 1.96 -1.51 12.69
CA ASN A 89 2.24 -2.62 13.61
C ASN A 89 3.08 -2.23 14.82
N VAL A 90 3.59 -1.01 14.92
CA VAL A 90 4.49 -0.60 16.00
C VAL A 90 3.87 -0.79 17.40
N VAL A 91 2.58 -0.50 17.54
CA VAL A 91 1.88 -0.64 18.84
C VAL A 91 1.83 -2.11 19.31
N PRO A 92 1.26 -3.07 18.56
CA PRO A 92 1.25 -4.47 18.99
C PRO A 92 2.66 -5.08 19.08
N ILE A 93 3.65 -4.61 18.30
CA ILE A 93 5.05 -5.05 18.42
C ILE A 93 5.65 -4.69 19.79
N ILE A 94 5.34 -3.52 20.35
CA ILE A 94 5.78 -3.13 21.69
C ILE A 94 5.35 -4.19 22.72
N GLU A 95 4.08 -4.64 22.66
CA GLU A 95 3.54 -5.65 23.58
C GLU A 95 4.22 -7.01 23.37
N VAL A 96 4.44 -7.43 22.11
CA VAL A 96 5.13 -8.68 21.79
C VAL A 96 6.55 -8.68 22.33
N ILE A 97 7.33 -7.60 22.10
CA ILE A 97 8.71 -7.48 22.59
C ILE A 97 8.75 -7.51 24.12
N ALA A 98 7.86 -6.75 24.77
CA ALA A 98 7.80 -6.70 26.23
C ALA A 98 7.54 -8.11 26.82
N ALA A 99 6.62 -8.89 26.24
CA ALA A 99 6.33 -10.26 26.65
C ALA A 99 7.53 -11.18 26.42
N VAL A 100 8.13 -11.16 25.21
CA VAL A 100 9.32 -11.97 24.88
C VAL A 100 10.48 -11.66 25.83
N LYS A 101 10.82 -10.40 26.04
CA LYS A 101 11.91 -9.98 26.91
C LYS A 101 11.67 -10.30 28.38
N ARG A 102 10.42 -10.33 28.83
CA ARG A 102 10.07 -10.72 30.19
C ARG A 102 10.29 -12.20 30.44
N VAL A 103 9.99 -13.05 29.46
CA VAL A 103 10.12 -14.52 29.57
C VAL A 103 11.54 -14.99 29.23
N ARG A 104 12.16 -14.41 28.21
CA ARG A 104 13.49 -14.78 27.69
C ARG A 104 14.33 -13.51 27.43
N PRO A 105 14.91 -12.90 28.47
CA PRO A 105 15.73 -11.68 28.34
C PRO A 105 17.02 -11.89 27.54
N ASP A 106 17.47 -13.13 27.40
CA ASP A 106 18.65 -13.55 26.65
C ASP A 106 18.47 -13.42 25.12
N ILE A 107 17.25 -13.49 24.60
CA ILE A 107 16.95 -13.39 23.17
C ILE A 107 17.29 -11.97 22.69
N LYS A 108 18.08 -11.87 21.61
CA LYS A 108 18.43 -10.59 20.99
C LYS A 108 17.33 -10.13 20.04
N ILE A 109 16.77 -8.95 20.30
CA ILE A 109 15.76 -8.32 19.45
C ILE A 109 16.44 -7.29 18.55
N ILE A 110 16.31 -7.48 17.23
CA ILE A 110 16.81 -6.57 16.20
C ILE A 110 15.60 -5.99 15.45
N LEU A 111 15.46 -4.67 15.48
CA LEU A 111 14.43 -3.96 14.72
C LEU A 111 14.98 -3.46 13.40
N GLY A 112 14.12 -3.35 12.42
CA GLY A 112 14.34 -2.65 11.15
C GLY A 112 13.03 -2.22 10.54
N GLY A 113 13.10 -1.52 9.44
CA GLY A 113 11.93 -1.03 8.72
C GLY A 113 11.73 0.49 8.82
N PRO A 114 10.79 1.04 8.05
CA PRO A 114 10.67 2.49 7.87
C PRO A 114 10.32 3.24 9.14
N GLU A 115 9.58 2.63 10.06
CA GLU A 115 9.12 3.27 11.30
C GLU A 115 10.28 3.58 12.27
N VAL A 116 11.31 2.74 12.27
CA VAL A 116 12.46 2.83 13.20
C VAL A 116 13.75 3.26 12.51
N SER A 117 13.69 3.73 11.27
CA SER A 117 14.89 4.18 10.53
C SER A 117 15.25 5.63 10.79
N TYR A 118 14.34 6.42 11.37
CA TYR A 118 14.51 7.86 11.62
C TYR A 118 13.95 8.22 13.01
N GLU A 119 14.40 9.34 13.58
CA GLU A 119 13.93 9.89 14.86
C GLU A 119 13.89 8.82 15.98
N THR A 120 14.95 8.02 16.08
CA THR A 120 15.01 6.80 16.91
C THR A 120 15.06 7.04 18.41
N GLU A 121 15.51 8.23 18.85
CA GLU A 121 15.89 8.52 20.23
C GLU A 121 14.71 8.39 21.22
N ASN A 122 13.51 8.78 20.79
CA ASN A 122 12.34 8.88 21.65
C ASN A 122 11.27 7.81 21.36
N GLN A 123 11.60 6.81 20.56
CA GLN A 123 10.63 5.76 20.22
C GLN A 123 10.58 4.64 21.27
N PRO A 124 9.43 4.38 21.92
CA PRO A 124 9.31 3.33 22.93
C PRO A 124 9.74 1.94 22.43
N VAL A 125 9.42 1.60 21.18
CA VAL A 125 9.79 0.31 20.57
C VAL A 125 11.30 0.15 20.46
N VAL A 126 12.03 1.23 20.16
CA VAL A 126 13.49 1.25 20.07
C VAL A 126 14.11 1.00 21.45
N GLN A 127 13.53 1.55 22.52
CA GLN A 127 14.06 1.36 23.87
C GLN A 127 14.03 -0.11 24.31
N LEU A 128 13.02 -0.88 23.88
CA LEU A 128 12.85 -2.29 24.23
C LEU A 128 13.78 -3.24 23.47
N ALA A 129 14.28 -2.86 22.31
CA ALA A 129 15.12 -3.70 21.47
C ALA A 129 16.59 -3.71 21.92
N ASP A 130 17.36 -4.73 21.55
CA ASP A 130 18.82 -4.74 21.72
C ASP A 130 19.50 -3.88 20.66
N HIS A 131 19.08 -4.03 19.39
CA HIS A 131 19.65 -3.30 18.25
C HIS A 131 18.55 -2.83 17.29
N VAL A 132 18.85 -1.76 16.55
CA VAL A 132 18.03 -1.26 15.43
C VAL A 132 18.95 -1.08 14.23
N ILE A 133 18.56 -1.68 13.09
CA ILE A 133 19.26 -1.45 11.83
C ILE A 133 18.44 -0.44 11.04
N THR A 134 19.01 0.74 10.80
CA THR A 134 18.37 1.80 10.01
C THR A 134 18.74 1.70 8.54
N GLY A 135 17.86 2.10 7.64
CA GLY A 135 18.08 2.01 6.21
C GLY A 135 17.83 0.60 5.63
N GLU A 136 18.55 0.23 4.57
CA GLU A 136 18.35 -1.04 3.87
C GLU A 136 19.24 -2.14 4.47
N ALA A 137 18.63 -2.99 5.25
CA ALA A 137 19.32 -3.98 6.08
C ALA A 137 19.71 -5.28 5.34
N ASP A 138 19.49 -5.40 4.03
CA ASP A 138 19.62 -6.65 3.27
C ASP A 138 20.90 -7.43 3.60
N LEU A 139 22.04 -6.76 3.57
CA LEU A 139 23.35 -7.34 3.90
C LEU A 139 23.75 -7.14 5.37
N LYS A 140 23.41 -5.97 5.94
CA LYS A 140 23.81 -5.59 7.30
C LYS A 140 23.21 -6.52 8.36
N PHE A 141 21.98 -7.01 8.15
CA PHE A 141 21.32 -7.95 9.07
C PHE A 141 22.13 -9.25 9.23
N ALA A 142 22.65 -9.80 8.13
CA ALA A 142 23.48 -11.00 8.16
C ALA A 142 24.79 -10.79 8.93
N GLU A 143 25.42 -9.61 8.79
CA GLU A 143 26.62 -9.23 9.53
C GLU A 143 26.34 -9.14 11.04
N VAL A 144 25.26 -8.44 11.44
CA VAL A 144 24.84 -8.30 12.83
C VAL A 144 24.54 -9.69 13.45
N CYS A 145 23.79 -10.53 12.76
CA CYS A 145 23.51 -11.89 13.21
C CYS A 145 24.79 -12.73 13.39
N ARG A 146 25.77 -12.56 12.51
CA ARG A 146 27.08 -13.24 12.64
C ARG A 146 27.78 -12.83 13.92
N VAL A 147 27.89 -11.52 14.18
CA VAL A 147 28.54 -11.02 15.40
C VAL A 147 27.84 -11.52 16.66
N LEU A 148 26.52 -11.48 16.70
CA LEU A 148 25.73 -11.90 17.88
C LEU A 148 25.80 -13.42 18.14
N LEU A 149 25.92 -14.25 17.11
CA LEU A 149 25.97 -15.71 17.26
C LEU A 149 27.39 -16.24 17.47
N GLU A 150 28.42 -15.61 16.92
CA GLU A 150 29.78 -16.12 16.87
C GLU A 150 30.75 -15.34 17.78
N GLY A 151 30.34 -14.20 18.29
CA GLY A 151 31.16 -13.38 19.23
C GLY A 151 32.43 -12.79 18.61
N ARG A 152 32.59 -12.78 17.26
CA ARG A 152 33.77 -12.28 16.58
C ARG A 152 33.42 -11.22 15.53
N ALA A 153 34.07 -10.07 15.59
CA ALA A 153 34.17 -9.16 14.45
C ALA A 153 35.15 -9.79 13.43
N GLY A 154 34.63 -10.55 12.46
CA GLY A 154 35.45 -11.07 11.38
C GLY A 154 35.86 -9.97 10.41
N SER A 155 37.10 -9.99 9.92
CA SER A 155 37.58 -9.20 8.81
C SER A 155 36.65 -9.34 7.60
N SER A 156 36.17 -8.22 7.07
CA SER A 156 35.42 -8.17 5.79
C SER A 156 36.29 -8.77 4.67
N PRO A 157 35.77 -9.66 3.81
CA PRO A 157 36.47 -10.02 2.61
C PRO A 157 36.34 -8.88 1.60
N GLY A 158 37.47 -8.28 1.24
CA GLY A 158 37.63 -7.43 0.07
C GLY A 158 37.74 -5.92 0.29
N ARG A 159 38.82 -5.47 0.89
CA ARG A 159 39.42 -4.17 0.51
C ARG A 159 40.57 -4.43 -0.47
N SER A 160 40.31 -4.20 -1.75
CA SER A 160 41.35 -4.02 -2.74
C SER A 160 42.16 -2.77 -2.37
N LEU A 161 43.46 -2.94 -2.35
CA LEU A 161 44.49 -1.96 -2.04
C LEU A 161 44.41 -0.74 -2.98
N ALA A 162 43.89 0.37 -2.49
CA ALA A 162 44.22 1.68 -3.02
C ALA A 162 45.39 2.23 -2.20
N LYS A 163 46.49 2.61 -2.90
CA LYS A 163 47.70 3.15 -2.28
C LYS A 163 47.42 4.44 -1.51
N PRO A 164 47.97 4.63 -0.30
CA PRO A 164 47.80 5.86 0.43
C PRO A 164 48.70 6.96 -0.15
N GLY A 165 48.09 8.14 -0.38
CA GLY A 165 48.85 9.38 -0.58
C GLY A 165 49.38 9.91 0.76
N PRO A 166 50.40 10.78 0.75
CA PRO A 166 51.17 11.17 1.96
C PRO A 166 50.34 12.05 2.90
N GLN A 167 50.27 11.66 4.17
CA GLN A 167 49.77 12.50 5.28
C GLN A 167 50.93 13.00 6.14
N PRO A 168 50.85 14.20 6.72
CA PRO A 168 51.89 14.76 7.56
C PRO A 168 51.93 14.08 8.96
N ALA A 169 53.13 14.01 9.49
CA ALA A 169 53.47 13.36 10.74
C ALA A 169 52.96 14.16 11.95
N GLU A 170 52.17 13.52 12.83
CA GLU A 170 52.06 13.91 14.25
C GLU A 170 51.92 12.68 15.14
N ALA A 171 52.84 12.64 16.10
CA ALA A 171 52.90 11.96 17.40
C ALA A 171 52.30 10.55 17.56
N VAL A 172 53.20 9.57 17.53
CA VAL A 172 53.00 8.22 18.03
C VAL A 172 53.13 8.24 19.56
N VAL A 173 52.01 8.08 20.26
CA VAL A 173 52.03 7.58 21.66
C VAL A 173 51.86 6.06 21.57
N ARG A 174 52.94 5.34 21.83
CA ARG A 174 52.92 3.89 22.04
C ARG A 174 52.37 3.59 23.42
N GLU A 175 51.12 3.12 23.49
CA GLU A 175 50.63 2.37 24.64
C GLU A 175 50.90 0.90 24.45
N ASP A 176 51.70 0.35 25.33
CA ASP A 176 51.96 -1.08 25.50
C ASP A 176 50.65 -1.77 25.94
N ARG A 177 49.91 -2.37 24.99
CA ARG A 177 48.78 -3.22 25.34
C ARG A 177 49.25 -4.67 25.45
N ARG A 178 49.22 -5.17 26.67
CA ARG A 178 49.41 -6.58 26.99
C ARG A 178 48.30 -7.40 26.34
N ASP A 179 48.66 -8.48 25.64
CA ASP A 179 47.76 -9.50 25.17
C ASP A 179 46.97 -10.10 26.35
N GLY A 180 45.67 -9.84 26.46
CA GLY A 180 44.85 -10.45 27.50
C GLY A 180 43.38 -10.01 27.60
N ASP A 181 43.06 -8.76 27.28
CA ASP A 181 41.67 -8.25 27.45
C ASP A 181 41.13 -7.63 26.17
N ILE A 182 40.70 -8.49 25.24
CA ILE A 182 39.80 -8.03 24.18
C ILE A 182 38.40 -7.99 24.80
N ALA A 183 37.98 -6.80 25.27
CA ALA A 183 36.60 -6.59 25.69
C ALA A 183 35.66 -7.10 24.57
N PRO A 184 34.61 -7.86 24.88
CA PRO A 184 33.70 -8.37 23.88
C PRO A 184 33.17 -7.21 23.06
N TYR A 185 33.33 -7.30 21.73
CA TYR A 185 32.85 -6.27 20.79
C TYR A 185 31.36 -6.07 20.97
N GLN A 186 30.97 -4.95 21.56
CA GLN A 186 29.58 -4.60 21.78
C GLN A 186 29.07 -3.83 20.56
N LEU A 187 28.10 -4.41 19.85
CA LEU A 187 27.41 -3.71 18.79
C LEU A 187 26.66 -2.48 19.35
N PRO A 188 26.66 -1.34 18.65
CA PRO A 188 25.88 -0.18 19.05
C PRO A 188 24.37 -0.49 19.00
N LYS A 189 23.59 0.29 19.73
CA LYS A 189 22.12 0.20 19.72
C LYS A 189 21.55 0.50 18.35
N ILE A 190 21.99 1.59 17.72
CA ILE A 190 21.58 2.02 16.37
C ILE A 190 22.72 1.69 15.41
N ILE A 191 22.42 0.93 14.38
CA ILE A 191 23.36 0.42 13.39
C ILE A 191 22.91 0.93 12.01
N PRO A 192 23.55 1.95 11.43
CA PRO A 192 23.22 2.38 10.08
C PRO A 192 23.65 1.32 9.05
N ALA A 193 22.75 0.99 8.13
CA ALA A 193 23.08 0.17 6.99
C ALA A 193 23.50 1.05 5.81
N GLU A 194 24.54 0.63 5.10
CA GLU A 194 24.93 1.23 3.82
C GLU A 194 23.94 0.78 2.74
N LEU A 195 23.74 1.62 1.72
CA LEU A 195 22.91 1.26 0.57
C LEU A 195 23.62 0.16 -0.24
N PRO A 196 23.05 -1.04 -0.34
CA PRO A 196 23.69 -2.13 -1.05
C PRO A 196 23.58 -1.97 -2.58
N ASP A 197 24.57 -2.49 -3.30
CA ASP A 197 24.46 -2.70 -4.74
C ASP A 197 23.61 -3.96 -5.02
N PHE A 198 22.67 -3.89 -5.96
CA PHE A 198 21.84 -5.03 -6.35
C PHE A 198 22.64 -6.22 -6.88
N SER A 199 23.86 -6.02 -7.41
CA SER A 199 24.76 -7.11 -7.79
C SER A 199 25.21 -7.99 -6.62
N GLN A 200 25.09 -7.48 -5.38
CA GLN A 200 25.47 -8.17 -4.13
C GLN A 200 24.27 -8.80 -3.43
N ILE A 201 23.06 -8.48 -3.87
CA ILE A 201 21.82 -8.94 -3.22
C ILE A 201 21.28 -10.19 -3.91
N VAL A 202 20.98 -11.19 -3.12
CA VAL A 202 20.21 -12.35 -3.57
C VAL A 202 18.72 -11.97 -3.59
N LEU A 203 18.10 -12.08 -4.76
CA LEU A 203 16.67 -11.82 -4.92
C LEU A 203 15.83 -12.89 -4.19
N PRO A 204 14.75 -12.52 -3.47
CA PRO A 204 14.10 -13.40 -2.50
C PRO A 204 12.96 -14.24 -3.07
N TYR A 205 12.74 -14.26 -4.36
CA TYR A 205 11.49 -14.73 -4.97
C TYR A 205 11.26 -16.24 -4.83
N ASP A 206 12.34 -17.03 -4.70
CA ASP A 206 12.24 -18.48 -4.42
C ASP A 206 11.70 -18.77 -3.00
N LEU A 207 11.73 -17.80 -2.09
CA LEU A 207 11.21 -17.91 -0.73
C LEU A 207 9.68 -17.75 -0.62
N TYR A 208 9.00 -17.36 -1.68
CA TYR A 208 7.54 -17.45 -1.70
C TYR A 208 7.11 -18.91 -1.69
N THR A 209 6.28 -19.27 -0.72
CA THR A 209 5.75 -20.64 -0.61
C THR A 209 4.60 -20.85 -1.60
N ASN A 210 4.21 -22.11 -1.81
CA ASN A 210 3.02 -22.42 -2.62
C ASN A 210 1.73 -21.86 -1.98
N ASP A 211 1.69 -21.74 -0.65
CA ASP A 211 0.60 -21.10 0.07
C ASP A 211 0.56 -19.58 -0.21
N ASP A 212 1.71 -18.92 -0.20
CA ASP A 212 1.81 -17.50 -0.59
C ASP A 212 1.28 -17.29 -2.01
N ILE A 213 1.72 -18.13 -2.96
CA ILE A 213 1.29 -18.04 -4.38
C ILE A 213 -0.23 -18.24 -4.53
N ALA A 214 -0.81 -19.14 -3.75
CA ALA A 214 -2.22 -19.46 -3.83
C ALA A 214 -3.14 -18.39 -3.19
N HIS A 215 -2.68 -17.70 -2.14
CA HIS A 215 -3.56 -16.92 -1.28
C HIS A 215 -3.13 -15.48 -1.02
N ARG A 216 -1.89 -15.10 -1.39
CA ARG A 216 -1.31 -13.81 -1.01
C ARG A 216 -0.84 -13.00 -2.23
N ILE A 217 -0.66 -11.70 -2.05
CA ILE A 217 -0.08 -10.81 -3.06
C ILE A 217 1.43 -11.08 -3.14
N ILE A 218 1.91 -11.32 -4.34
CA ILE A 218 3.34 -11.48 -4.60
C ILE A 218 3.92 -10.11 -4.94
N TYR A 219 4.75 -9.60 -4.02
CA TYR A 219 5.47 -8.36 -4.19
C TYR A 219 6.75 -8.60 -4.96
N VAL A 220 7.03 -7.71 -5.91
CA VAL A 220 8.25 -7.70 -6.72
C VAL A 220 8.76 -6.27 -6.87
N GLU A 221 10.04 -6.10 -7.18
CA GLU A 221 10.63 -4.79 -7.45
C GLU A 221 11.61 -4.86 -8.62
N ALA A 222 11.62 -3.82 -9.42
CA ALA A 222 12.61 -3.59 -10.47
C ALA A 222 13.62 -2.52 -10.05
N SER A 223 13.25 -1.64 -9.10
CA SER A 223 14.11 -0.57 -8.61
C SER A 223 13.79 -0.18 -7.17
N ARG A 224 14.77 0.42 -6.49
CA ARG A 224 14.63 1.07 -5.18
C ARG A 224 15.05 2.52 -5.26
N GLY A 225 14.43 3.36 -4.41
CA GLY A 225 14.67 4.79 -4.35
C GLY A 225 13.68 5.59 -5.20
N CYS A 226 13.72 6.91 -5.03
CA CYS A 226 12.89 7.84 -5.76
C CYS A 226 13.67 9.14 -6.02
N PRO A 227 13.70 9.69 -7.24
CA PRO A 227 14.45 10.91 -7.53
C PRO A 227 13.71 12.17 -7.10
N PHE A 228 12.44 12.04 -6.67
CA PHE A 228 11.61 13.16 -6.25
C PHE A 228 11.75 13.42 -4.75
N THR A 229 11.68 14.68 -4.37
CA THR A 229 11.90 15.15 -2.99
C THR A 229 10.58 15.58 -2.32
N CYS A 230 9.49 14.86 -2.60
CA CYS A 230 8.17 15.15 -2.00
C CYS A 230 8.25 15.06 -0.48
N GLU A 231 7.84 16.13 0.23
CA GLU A 231 8.14 16.30 1.66
C GLU A 231 7.36 15.41 2.62
N PHE A 232 6.25 14.86 2.18
CA PHE A 232 5.44 13.90 2.95
C PHE A 232 5.86 12.43 2.75
N CYS A 233 6.81 12.15 1.84
CA CYS A 233 7.07 10.79 1.36
C CYS A 233 8.41 10.26 1.87
N LEU A 234 8.40 9.09 2.51
CA LEU A 234 9.62 8.40 2.97
C LEU A 234 10.55 8.01 1.81
N SER A 235 9.99 7.66 0.64
CA SER A 235 10.79 7.26 -0.51
C SER A 235 11.66 8.40 -1.07
N SER A 236 11.33 9.66 -0.75
CA SER A 236 12.14 10.83 -1.11
C SER A 236 13.47 10.92 -0.35
N LEU A 237 13.63 10.12 0.71
CA LEU A 237 14.85 10.05 1.52
C LEU A 237 15.85 9.03 0.98
N ASN A 238 15.45 8.20 0.03
CA ASN A 238 16.26 7.13 -0.56
C ASN A 238 16.66 7.50 -2.00
N ILE A 239 17.72 8.27 -2.13
CA ILE A 239 18.34 8.73 -3.38
C ILE A 239 19.77 8.19 -3.44
N PRO A 240 20.26 7.65 -4.56
CA PRO A 240 19.70 7.58 -5.92
C PRO A 240 18.79 6.37 -6.17
N VAL A 241 18.08 6.40 -7.32
CA VAL A 241 17.36 5.21 -7.81
C VAL A 241 18.37 4.16 -8.26
N ARG A 242 18.25 2.96 -7.72
CA ARG A 242 19.08 1.79 -8.06
C ARG A 242 18.21 0.72 -8.70
N GLN A 243 18.70 0.13 -9.77
CA GLN A 243 17.95 -0.79 -10.61
C GLN A 243 18.41 -2.22 -10.42
N VAL A 244 17.46 -3.15 -10.32
CA VAL A 244 17.75 -4.59 -10.44
C VAL A 244 18.17 -4.90 -11.88
N PRO A 245 19.25 -5.65 -12.11
CA PRO A 245 19.63 -6.07 -13.45
C PRO A 245 18.51 -6.85 -14.14
N LEU A 246 18.03 -6.34 -15.30
CA LEU A 246 16.85 -6.91 -15.99
C LEU A 246 16.97 -8.42 -16.29
N PRO A 247 18.13 -8.96 -16.73
CA PRO A 247 18.22 -10.41 -16.95
C PRO A 247 17.93 -11.24 -15.71
N ALA A 248 18.47 -10.83 -14.55
CA ALA A 248 18.23 -11.51 -13.28
C ALA A 248 16.77 -11.36 -12.84
N LEU A 249 16.19 -10.16 -13.01
CA LEU A 249 14.78 -9.93 -12.71
C LEU A 249 13.88 -10.81 -13.58
N PHE A 250 14.09 -10.85 -14.89
CA PHE A 250 13.26 -11.64 -15.81
C PHE A 250 13.33 -13.13 -15.54
N GLU A 251 14.51 -13.65 -15.20
CA GLU A 251 14.66 -15.05 -14.78
C GLU A 251 13.77 -15.36 -13.57
N GLN A 252 13.80 -14.50 -12.57
CA GLN A 252 12.99 -14.69 -11.36
C GLN A 252 11.48 -14.52 -11.62
N LEU A 253 11.09 -13.54 -12.42
CA LEU A 253 9.69 -13.34 -12.80
C LEU A 253 9.17 -14.54 -13.60
N GLN A 254 10.00 -15.13 -14.50
CA GLN A 254 9.63 -16.33 -15.23
C GLN A 254 9.40 -17.51 -14.29
N ARG A 255 10.30 -17.73 -13.32
CA ARG A 255 10.12 -18.78 -12.29
C ARG A 255 8.83 -18.61 -11.50
N LEU A 256 8.47 -17.37 -11.15
CA LEU A 256 7.20 -17.09 -10.46
C LEU A 256 5.99 -17.41 -11.34
N LEU A 257 6.03 -17.05 -12.64
CA LEU A 257 5.00 -17.41 -13.61
C LEU A 257 4.86 -18.92 -13.77
N ASP A 258 5.98 -19.64 -13.90
CA ASP A 258 6.02 -21.11 -14.03
C ASP A 258 5.45 -21.81 -12.79
N ARG A 259 5.59 -21.19 -11.60
CA ARG A 259 4.98 -21.62 -10.35
C ARG A 259 3.49 -21.26 -10.23
N GLY A 260 2.92 -20.55 -11.22
CA GLY A 260 1.50 -20.22 -11.28
C GLY A 260 1.10 -18.91 -10.61
N VAL A 261 2.04 -18.00 -10.34
CA VAL A 261 1.71 -16.67 -9.83
C VAL A 261 0.88 -15.91 -10.85
N LYS A 262 -0.26 -15.38 -10.42
CA LYS A 262 -1.18 -14.62 -11.27
C LYS A 262 -1.21 -13.13 -10.95
N GLN A 263 -0.86 -12.75 -9.73
CA GLN A 263 -0.95 -11.36 -9.27
C GLN A 263 0.42 -10.88 -8.82
N PHE A 264 0.93 -9.86 -9.50
CA PHE A 264 2.20 -9.21 -9.21
C PHE A 264 1.94 -7.76 -8.77
N LYS A 265 2.47 -7.37 -7.62
CA LYS A 265 2.49 -5.97 -7.21
C LYS A 265 3.92 -5.48 -7.17
N PHE A 266 4.26 -4.57 -8.09
CA PHE A 266 5.53 -3.86 -8.05
C PHE A 266 5.50 -2.83 -6.91
N VAL A 267 6.61 -2.78 -6.16
CA VAL A 267 6.78 -1.81 -5.06
C VAL A 267 7.65 -0.62 -5.45
N ASP A 268 8.03 -0.55 -6.72
CA ASP A 268 8.71 0.60 -7.32
C ASP A 268 7.85 1.85 -7.20
N ARG A 269 8.41 2.94 -6.67
CA ARG A 269 7.66 4.19 -6.45
C ARG A 269 7.45 5.03 -7.70
N THR A 270 8.20 4.74 -8.75
CA THR A 270 8.24 5.52 -9.99
C THR A 270 8.51 4.58 -11.16
N PHE A 271 7.63 3.59 -11.36
CA PHE A 271 7.82 2.53 -12.36
C PHE A 271 8.18 3.07 -13.74
N ASN A 272 7.52 4.13 -14.20
CA ASN A 272 7.74 4.75 -15.50
C ASN A 272 8.85 5.82 -15.53
N LEU A 273 9.75 5.82 -14.54
CA LEU A 273 10.89 6.74 -14.52
C LEU A 273 11.87 6.46 -15.66
N ASN A 274 12.27 5.21 -15.81
CA ASN A 274 13.12 4.74 -16.91
C ASN A 274 12.24 4.04 -17.95
N VAL A 275 12.02 4.71 -19.08
CA VAL A 275 11.09 4.27 -20.13
C VAL A 275 11.50 2.93 -20.73
N ASP A 276 12.80 2.73 -21.00
CA ASP A 276 13.31 1.49 -21.64
C ASP A 276 13.10 0.28 -20.74
N VAL A 277 13.38 0.44 -19.44
CA VAL A 277 13.16 -0.59 -18.42
C VAL A 277 11.68 -0.92 -18.29
N SER A 278 10.84 0.11 -18.16
CA SER A 278 9.39 -0.07 -18.02
C SER A 278 8.80 -0.76 -19.25
N GLN A 279 9.23 -0.35 -20.44
CA GLN A 279 8.81 -0.96 -21.69
C GLN A 279 9.25 -2.43 -21.77
N ALA A 280 10.48 -2.75 -21.37
CA ALA A 280 10.97 -4.12 -21.34
C ALA A 280 10.16 -5.01 -20.40
N ILE A 281 9.84 -4.51 -19.18
CA ILE A 281 9.02 -5.23 -18.20
C ILE A 281 7.59 -5.42 -18.72
N LEU A 282 6.98 -4.38 -19.27
CA LEU A 282 5.63 -4.48 -19.83
C LEU A 282 5.58 -5.46 -21.00
N LYS A 283 6.56 -5.44 -21.94
CA LYS A 283 6.65 -6.41 -23.04
C LYS A 283 6.81 -7.83 -22.52
N PHE A 284 7.69 -8.05 -21.53
CA PHE A 284 7.88 -9.35 -20.90
C PHE A 284 6.55 -9.94 -20.39
N PHE A 285 5.73 -9.14 -19.71
CA PHE A 285 4.44 -9.59 -19.20
C PHE A 285 3.38 -9.69 -20.30
N LEU A 286 3.36 -8.79 -21.29
CA LEU A 286 2.40 -8.84 -22.39
C LEU A 286 2.52 -10.13 -23.18
N GLU A 287 3.74 -10.56 -23.51
CA GLU A 287 4.04 -11.81 -24.24
C GLU A 287 3.58 -13.06 -23.46
N ARG A 288 3.49 -12.97 -22.12
CA ARG A 288 3.15 -14.08 -21.22
C ARG A 288 1.77 -13.94 -20.58
N CYS A 289 1.03 -12.90 -20.96
CA CYS A 289 -0.24 -12.57 -20.36
C CYS A 289 -1.28 -13.66 -20.63
N GLN A 290 -1.89 -14.17 -19.58
CA GLN A 290 -2.97 -15.15 -19.63
C GLN A 290 -4.19 -14.63 -18.87
N PRO A 291 -5.38 -15.16 -19.14
CA PRO A 291 -6.58 -14.81 -18.38
C PRO A 291 -6.38 -14.97 -16.87
N GLY A 292 -6.61 -13.86 -16.14
CA GLY A 292 -6.44 -13.80 -14.69
C GLY A 292 -5.09 -13.31 -14.22
N HIS A 293 -4.15 -13.00 -15.11
CA HIS A 293 -2.97 -12.25 -14.72
C HIS A 293 -3.34 -10.81 -14.38
N PHE A 294 -2.71 -10.28 -13.35
CA PHE A 294 -2.92 -8.93 -12.84
C PHE A 294 -1.60 -8.32 -12.39
N PHE A 295 -1.26 -7.17 -12.94
CA PHE A 295 0.00 -6.47 -12.71
C PHE A 295 -0.28 -5.06 -12.20
N HIS A 296 0.22 -4.75 -11.02
CA HIS A 296 0.03 -3.46 -10.37
C HIS A 296 1.36 -2.68 -10.34
N PHE A 297 1.32 -1.40 -10.76
CA PHE A 297 2.47 -0.49 -10.80
C PHE A 297 2.11 0.87 -10.22
N GLU A 298 3.07 1.52 -9.53
CA GLU A 298 2.97 2.93 -9.12
C GLU A 298 3.60 3.83 -10.19
N MET A 299 2.86 4.82 -10.69
CA MET A 299 3.21 5.60 -11.86
C MET A 299 3.44 7.08 -11.54
N ILE A 300 4.41 7.69 -12.22
CA ILE A 300 4.52 9.16 -12.29
C ILE A 300 3.37 9.67 -13.16
N PRO A 301 2.52 10.59 -12.67
CA PRO A 301 1.25 10.92 -13.33
C PRO A 301 1.38 11.58 -14.69
N ASP A 302 2.39 12.44 -14.89
CA ASP A 302 2.58 13.28 -16.08
C ASP A 302 3.65 12.73 -17.06
N ARG A 303 4.07 11.45 -16.87
CA ARG A 303 5.11 10.83 -17.68
C ARG A 303 4.63 9.52 -18.30
N LEU A 304 3.95 9.63 -19.44
CA LEU A 304 3.49 8.47 -20.20
C LEU A 304 3.77 8.68 -21.70
N PRO A 305 5.06 8.49 -22.14
CA PRO A 305 5.45 8.67 -23.52
C PRO A 305 4.82 7.60 -24.43
N GLU A 306 4.77 7.88 -25.74
CA GLU A 306 4.12 7.04 -26.75
C GLU A 306 4.61 5.58 -26.71
N ALA A 307 5.91 5.37 -26.54
CA ALA A 307 6.49 4.03 -26.43
C ALA A 307 5.88 3.16 -25.30
N LEU A 308 5.43 3.78 -24.20
CA LEU A 308 4.70 3.06 -23.15
C LEU A 308 3.21 2.94 -23.50
N ARG A 309 2.59 3.98 -24.06
CA ARG A 309 1.17 3.97 -24.46
C ARG A 309 0.88 2.82 -25.44
N GLU A 310 1.73 2.64 -26.45
CA GLU A 310 1.59 1.55 -27.45
C GLU A 310 1.61 0.14 -26.82
N VAL A 311 2.43 -0.08 -25.81
CA VAL A 311 2.50 -1.38 -25.14
C VAL A 311 1.31 -1.57 -24.19
N ILE A 312 0.98 -0.53 -23.42
CA ILE A 312 -0.12 -0.56 -22.45
C ILE A 312 -1.47 -0.84 -23.14
N ALA A 313 -1.71 -0.21 -24.30
CA ALA A 313 -2.95 -0.39 -25.06
C ALA A 313 -3.18 -1.84 -25.57
N LYS A 314 -2.12 -2.66 -25.62
CA LYS A 314 -2.21 -4.06 -26.05
C LYS A 314 -2.60 -5.04 -24.95
N PHE A 315 -2.60 -4.60 -23.68
CA PHE A 315 -2.99 -5.49 -22.60
C PHE A 315 -4.50 -5.75 -22.56
N PRO A 316 -4.90 -6.97 -22.20
CA PRO A 316 -6.31 -7.27 -21.99
C PRO A 316 -6.92 -6.37 -20.91
N PRO A 317 -8.19 -5.97 -21.04
CA PRO A 317 -8.87 -5.19 -20.01
C PRO A 317 -8.76 -5.82 -18.62
N GLY A 318 -8.38 -5.01 -17.63
CA GLY A 318 -8.21 -5.41 -16.23
C GLY A 318 -6.93 -6.17 -15.91
N ALA A 319 -6.03 -6.41 -16.88
CA ALA A 319 -4.73 -7.02 -16.60
C ALA A 319 -3.76 -6.06 -15.91
N LEU A 320 -3.91 -4.75 -16.15
CA LEU A 320 -3.06 -3.72 -15.55
C LEU A 320 -3.85 -2.87 -14.54
N GLN A 321 -3.19 -2.54 -13.44
CA GLN A 321 -3.59 -1.45 -12.55
C GLN A 321 -2.45 -0.47 -12.38
N PHE A 322 -2.77 0.82 -12.50
CA PHE A 322 -1.83 1.90 -12.22
C PHE A 322 -2.30 2.70 -11.00
N GLU A 323 -1.44 2.78 -10.00
CA GLU A 323 -1.58 3.69 -8.87
C GLU A 323 -0.89 5.01 -9.23
N VAL A 324 -1.65 6.09 -9.25
CA VAL A 324 -1.23 7.39 -9.79
C VAL A 324 -1.36 8.44 -8.70
N GLY A 325 -0.24 8.82 -8.12
CA GLY A 325 -0.22 9.84 -7.08
C GLY A 325 -0.41 11.25 -7.65
N VAL A 326 -1.61 11.80 -7.60
CA VAL A 326 -1.91 13.20 -7.95
C VAL A 326 -1.61 14.10 -6.76
N GLN A 327 -2.08 13.76 -5.60
CA GLN A 327 -1.97 14.38 -4.28
C GLN A 327 -2.74 15.69 -4.14
N THR A 328 -2.53 16.67 -5.02
CA THR A 328 -3.27 17.92 -5.12
C THR A 328 -3.20 18.48 -6.55
N PHE A 329 -4.21 19.21 -6.94
CA PHE A 329 -4.22 20.03 -8.17
C PHE A 329 -3.86 21.50 -7.91
N ASN A 330 -3.66 21.90 -6.67
CA ASN A 330 -3.24 23.24 -6.31
C ASN A 330 -1.73 23.40 -6.55
N GLU A 331 -1.36 24.31 -7.45
CA GLU A 331 0.04 24.51 -7.86
C GLU A 331 0.91 25.09 -6.73
N GLU A 332 0.36 25.99 -5.90
CA GLU A 332 1.08 26.57 -4.76
C GLU A 332 1.35 25.50 -3.68
N VAL A 333 0.34 24.69 -3.35
CA VAL A 333 0.46 23.56 -2.44
C VAL A 333 1.45 22.55 -2.99
N SER A 334 1.35 22.23 -4.27
CA SER A 334 2.25 21.29 -4.95
C SER A 334 3.71 21.77 -4.89
N ALA A 335 3.94 23.06 -5.09
CA ALA A 335 5.27 23.70 -4.96
C ALA A 335 5.78 23.64 -3.51
N ALA A 336 4.91 23.95 -2.52
CA ALA A 336 5.26 23.91 -1.10
C ALA A 336 5.76 22.53 -0.64
N ILE A 337 5.08 21.45 -1.06
CA ILE A 337 5.47 20.08 -0.72
C ILE A 337 6.50 19.48 -1.69
N LYS A 338 7.14 20.30 -2.53
CA LYS A 338 8.12 19.91 -3.56
C LYS A 338 7.65 18.82 -4.52
N ARG A 339 6.35 18.79 -4.80
CA ARG A 339 5.78 17.88 -5.79
C ARG A 339 5.55 18.63 -7.10
N ARG A 340 6.51 18.52 -8.02
CA ARG A 340 6.42 19.15 -9.35
C ARG A 340 5.77 18.18 -10.33
N GLN A 341 4.63 18.55 -10.89
CA GLN A 341 3.93 17.78 -11.92
C GLN A 341 3.25 18.71 -12.94
N ASN A 342 3.09 18.24 -14.16
CA ASN A 342 2.41 18.95 -15.23
C ASN A 342 0.95 18.48 -15.32
N HIS A 343 0.01 19.27 -14.80
CA HIS A 343 -1.41 18.87 -14.73
C HIS A 343 -2.02 18.64 -16.11
N LYS A 344 -1.63 19.40 -17.15
CA LYS A 344 -2.13 19.19 -18.51
C LYS A 344 -1.71 17.82 -19.08
N ARG A 345 -0.45 17.43 -18.89
CA ARG A 345 0.02 16.10 -19.29
C ARG A 345 -0.61 14.99 -18.46
N LEU A 346 -0.82 15.23 -17.19
CA LEU A 346 -1.53 14.33 -16.30
C LEU A 346 -2.94 14.04 -16.85
N GLU A 347 -3.71 15.08 -17.15
CA GLU A 347 -5.06 14.94 -17.71
C GLU A 347 -5.08 14.20 -19.04
N ASP A 348 -4.14 14.54 -19.95
CA ASP A 348 -3.97 13.85 -21.22
C ASP A 348 -3.69 12.35 -21.02
N ASN A 349 -2.83 12.01 -20.06
CA ASN A 349 -2.55 10.62 -19.71
C ASN A 349 -3.80 9.90 -19.14
N PHE A 350 -4.59 10.55 -18.30
CA PHE A 350 -5.86 10.00 -17.82
C PHE A 350 -6.84 9.77 -18.96
N HIS A 351 -7.00 10.74 -19.86
CA HIS A 351 -7.86 10.58 -21.04
C HIS A 351 -7.42 9.39 -21.91
N PHE A 352 -6.12 9.26 -22.17
CA PHE A 352 -5.59 8.11 -22.90
C PHE A 352 -5.92 6.79 -22.16
N LEU A 353 -5.57 6.68 -20.89
CA LEU A 353 -5.79 5.46 -20.11
C LEU A 353 -7.27 5.06 -20.05
N ARG A 354 -8.18 6.05 -19.95
CA ARG A 354 -9.62 5.81 -19.85
C ARG A 354 -10.30 5.51 -21.17
N SER A 355 -9.88 6.15 -22.27
CA SER A 355 -10.53 6.02 -23.57
C SER A 355 -9.93 4.95 -24.49
N GLN A 356 -8.64 4.63 -24.33
CA GLN A 356 -7.92 3.77 -25.26
C GLN A 356 -7.38 2.48 -24.63
N THR A 357 -7.57 2.30 -23.32
CA THR A 357 -7.05 1.10 -22.63
C THR A 357 -8.07 0.50 -21.67
N GLY A 358 -7.83 -0.76 -21.27
CA GLY A 358 -8.58 -1.42 -20.19
C GLY A 358 -7.87 -1.36 -18.83
N VAL A 359 -6.97 -0.40 -18.63
CA VAL A 359 -6.22 -0.23 -17.37
C VAL A 359 -7.14 0.21 -16.24
N HIS A 360 -7.00 -0.40 -15.07
CA HIS A 360 -7.62 0.07 -13.84
C HIS A 360 -6.79 1.20 -13.24
N VAL A 361 -7.32 2.42 -13.24
CA VAL A 361 -6.64 3.60 -12.71
C VAL A 361 -7.07 3.86 -11.27
N HIS A 362 -6.12 3.87 -10.36
CA HIS A 362 -6.27 4.24 -8.96
C HIS A 362 -5.51 5.55 -8.73
N ALA A 363 -6.21 6.61 -8.37
CA ALA A 363 -5.62 7.94 -8.19
C ALA A 363 -5.65 8.38 -6.74
N ASP A 364 -4.59 9.03 -6.27
CA ASP A 364 -4.44 9.44 -4.87
C ASP A 364 -4.53 10.95 -4.70
N LEU A 365 -5.29 11.38 -3.69
CA LEU A 365 -5.31 12.74 -3.15
C LEU A 365 -4.97 12.72 -1.66
N ILE A 366 -4.33 13.78 -1.17
CA ILE A 366 -3.99 13.94 0.26
C ILE A 366 -4.71 15.17 0.82
N ALA A 367 -5.58 14.95 1.81
CA ALA A 367 -6.21 16.03 2.57
C ALA A 367 -5.32 16.48 3.73
N GLY A 368 -5.29 17.79 3.99
CA GLY A 368 -4.54 18.39 5.08
C GLY A 368 -3.12 18.82 4.73
N LEU A 369 -2.77 18.92 3.47
CA LEU A 369 -1.49 19.47 3.01
C LEU A 369 -1.31 20.93 3.47
N PRO A 370 -0.06 21.39 3.70
CA PRO A 370 0.21 22.77 4.09
C PRO A 370 -0.22 23.74 2.98
N GLY A 371 -0.99 24.76 3.35
CA GLY A 371 -1.50 25.76 2.40
C GLY A 371 -2.76 25.37 1.63
N GLU A 372 -3.27 24.14 1.78
CA GLU A 372 -4.49 23.70 1.09
C GLU A 372 -5.75 23.96 1.91
N THR A 373 -6.69 24.69 1.31
CA THR A 373 -8.02 24.93 1.89
C THR A 373 -8.97 23.77 1.58
N LEU A 374 -10.08 23.69 2.32
CA LEU A 374 -11.13 22.72 2.02
C LEU A 374 -11.66 22.88 0.59
N GLU A 375 -11.85 24.11 0.14
CA GLU A 375 -12.40 24.42 -1.19
C GLU A 375 -11.40 24.06 -2.31
N SER A 376 -10.10 24.27 -2.08
CA SER A 376 -9.05 23.84 -3.01
C SER A 376 -9.04 22.31 -3.15
N PHE A 377 -9.11 21.58 -2.03
CA PHE A 377 -9.19 20.12 -2.01
C PHE A 377 -10.48 19.62 -2.71
N ALA A 378 -11.62 20.27 -2.44
CA ALA A 378 -12.91 19.95 -3.06
C ALA A 378 -12.85 20.10 -4.58
N SER A 379 -12.31 21.20 -5.07
CA SER A 379 -12.12 21.46 -6.51
C SER A 379 -11.21 20.40 -7.14
N GLY A 380 -10.12 20.02 -6.47
CA GLY A 380 -9.22 18.96 -6.92
C GLY A 380 -9.89 17.59 -7.01
N PHE A 381 -10.71 17.26 -6.02
CA PHE A 381 -11.50 16.03 -6.01
C PHE A 381 -12.52 16.01 -7.18
N ASP A 382 -13.26 17.09 -7.39
CA ASP A 382 -14.24 17.21 -8.47
C ASP A 382 -13.57 17.12 -9.85
N ARG A 383 -12.39 17.74 -10.01
CA ARG A 383 -11.58 17.61 -11.21
C ARG A 383 -11.18 16.15 -11.46
N LEU A 384 -10.80 15.43 -10.42
CA LEU A 384 -10.43 14.01 -10.53
C LEU A 384 -11.64 13.13 -10.86
N ILE A 385 -12.82 13.42 -10.30
CA ILE A 385 -14.09 12.75 -10.71
C ILE A 385 -14.33 12.90 -12.20
N THR A 386 -14.07 14.10 -12.76
CA THR A 386 -14.24 14.36 -14.20
C THR A 386 -13.25 13.56 -15.05
N LEU A 387 -12.03 13.33 -14.58
CA LEU A 387 -11.03 12.48 -15.24
C LEU A 387 -11.37 10.98 -15.19
N GLY A 388 -12.27 10.60 -14.30
CA GLY A 388 -12.93 9.29 -14.26
C GLY A 388 -12.03 8.09 -13.92
N PRO A 389 -11.08 8.15 -12.97
CA PRO A 389 -10.41 6.93 -12.52
C PRO A 389 -11.44 5.96 -11.90
N GLN A 390 -11.12 4.69 -11.86
CA GLN A 390 -12.00 3.70 -11.20
C GLN A 390 -11.98 3.85 -9.68
N GLU A 391 -10.88 4.33 -9.12
CA GLU A 391 -10.75 4.54 -7.67
C GLU A 391 -10.05 5.88 -7.39
N ILE A 392 -10.53 6.60 -6.39
CA ILE A 392 -9.89 7.79 -5.83
C ILE A 392 -9.58 7.51 -4.38
N GLN A 393 -8.32 7.34 -4.04
CA GLN A 393 -7.92 7.23 -2.65
C GLN A 393 -7.77 8.63 -2.04
N VAL A 394 -8.59 8.92 -1.05
CA VAL A 394 -8.45 10.13 -0.23
C VAL A 394 -7.62 9.77 1.00
N GLY A 395 -6.34 10.12 0.96
CA GLY A 395 -5.42 9.98 2.08
C GLY A 395 -5.54 11.16 3.04
N ILE A 396 -5.36 10.93 4.34
CA ILE A 396 -5.15 11.99 5.34
C ILE A 396 -3.65 12.12 5.53
N LEU A 397 -3.13 13.36 5.48
CA LEU A 397 -1.70 13.62 5.66
C LEU A 397 -1.17 12.99 6.95
N LYS A 398 0.00 12.37 6.87
CA LYS A 398 0.69 11.75 8.01
C LYS A 398 2.08 12.36 8.15
N ARG A 399 2.49 12.62 9.39
CA ARG A 399 3.87 13.00 9.70
C ARG A 399 4.70 11.75 9.92
N LEU A 400 5.19 11.17 8.83
CA LEU A 400 6.06 9.99 8.91
C LEU A 400 7.45 10.39 9.41
N HIS A 401 8.07 9.58 10.27
CA HIS A 401 9.39 9.84 10.82
C HIS A 401 10.44 10.07 9.74
N GLY A 402 11.26 11.11 9.90
CA GLY A 402 12.31 11.49 8.95
C GLY A 402 11.84 12.32 7.76
N THR A 403 10.53 12.45 7.51
CA THR A 403 10.05 13.25 6.38
C THR A 403 10.16 14.74 6.65
N PRO A 404 10.52 15.57 5.64
CA PRO A 404 10.68 17.01 5.82
C PRO A 404 9.38 17.79 6.08
N ILE A 405 8.21 17.14 6.04
CA ILE A 405 6.90 17.80 6.17
C ILE A 405 6.77 18.63 7.44
N GLY A 406 7.45 18.23 8.53
CA GLY A 406 7.46 18.96 9.81
C GLY A 406 7.99 20.40 9.75
N ARG A 407 8.72 20.77 8.69
CA ARG A 407 9.17 22.17 8.49
C ARG A 407 8.03 23.17 8.33
N HIS A 408 6.85 22.66 7.95
CA HIS A 408 5.63 23.45 7.76
C HIS A 408 4.82 23.65 9.05
N ASP A 409 5.19 22.97 10.14
CA ASP A 409 4.41 22.91 11.38
C ASP A 409 4.16 24.31 11.97
N ALA A 410 5.19 25.16 12.02
CA ALA A 410 5.07 26.51 12.60
C ALA A 410 4.25 27.46 11.72
N GLU A 411 4.53 27.50 10.42
CA GLU A 411 3.86 28.40 9.46
C GLU A 411 2.37 28.09 9.33
N TRP A 412 2.03 26.80 9.18
CA TRP A 412 0.66 26.35 8.94
C TRP A 412 -0.03 25.84 10.20
N GLN A 413 0.59 25.98 11.39
CA GLN A 413 0.04 25.51 12.67
C GLN A 413 -0.43 24.06 12.60
N MET A 414 0.41 23.20 12.01
CA MET A 414 0.06 21.81 11.77
C MET A 414 0.14 21.01 13.07
N MET A 415 -0.93 20.35 13.43
CA MET A 415 -1.02 19.50 14.62
C MET A 415 -1.31 18.07 14.21
N TYR A 416 -0.44 17.15 14.60
CA TYR A 416 -0.56 15.72 14.29
C TYR A 416 -0.92 14.91 15.53
N ASN A 417 -1.54 13.75 15.28
CA ASN A 417 -1.72 12.75 16.32
C ASN A 417 -0.33 12.26 16.79
N PRO A 418 -0.03 12.29 18.11
CA PRO A 418 1.25 11.79 18.63
C PRO A 418 1.38 10.26 18.52
N HIS A 419 0.28 9.56 18.23
CA HIS A 419 0.25 8.10 18.07
C HIS A 419 0.11 7.69 16.62
N PRO A 420 0.65 6.51 16.22
CA PRO A 420 0.46 5.98 14.88
C PRO A 420 -1.04 5.91 14.51
N PRO A 421 -1.41 6.24 13.30
CA PRO A 421 -0.58 6.51 12.13
C PRO A 421 -0.17 7.98 11.93
N TYR A 422 -0.05 8.79 12.97
CA TYR A 422 0.43 10.19 12.96
C TYR A 422 -0.33 11.11 12.00
N GLU A 423 -1.63 10.89 11.87
CA GLU A 423 -2.49 11.69 10.98
C GLU A 423 -2.60 13.14 11.47
N ILE A 424 -2.66 14.07 10.54
CA ILE A 424 -2.95 15.46 10.87
C ILE A 424 -4.32 15.58 11.52
N LEU A 425 -4.38 16.33 12.62
CA LEU A 425 -5.61 16.60 13.39
C LEU A 425 -6.26 17.92 12.94
N GLN A 426 -5.44 18.92 12.68
CA GLN A 426 -5.84 20.24 12.18
C GLN A 426 -4.63 21.02 11.64
N ASN A 427 -4.90 22.07 10.89
CA ASN A 427 -3.94 23.11 10.53
C ASN A 427 -4.64 24.49 10.53
N ARG A 428 -3.91 25.54 10.19
CA ARG A 428 -4.44 26.92 10.16
C ARG A 428 -5.67 27.10 9.27
N LEU A 429 -5.83 26.29 8.22
CA LEU A 429 -6.89 26.41 7.20
C LEU A 429 -8.02 25.41 7.36
N ILE A 430 -7.76 24.30 8.04
CA ILE A 430 -8.73 23.21 8.25
C ILE A 430 -8.72 22.87 9.75
N ASP A 431 -9.77 23.19 10.44
CA ASP A 431 -9.93 22.89 11.87
C ASP A 431 -10.15 21.40 12.14
N PHE A 432 -10.08 21.02 13.42
CA PHE A 432 -10.23 19.63 13.85
C PHE A 432 -11.56 19.01 13.41
N ALA A 433 -12.66 19.77 13.56
CA ALA A 433 -14.01 19.27 13.22
C ALA A 433 -14.11 18.96 11.73
N THR A 434 -13.61 19.86 10.88
CA THR A 434 -13.56 19.69 9.42
C THR A 434 -12.63 18.53 9.03
N MET A 435 -11.47 18.39 9.69
CA MET A 435 -10.58 17.26 9.43
C MET A 435 -11.25 15.91 9.79
N GLN A 436 -12.03 15.83 10.87
CA GLN A 436 -12.79 14.62 11.18
C GLN A 436 -13.90 14.34 10.15
N ARG A 437 -14.51 15.38 9.56
CA ARG A 437 -15.45 15.23 8.43
C ARG A 437 -14.74 14.63 7.21
N LEU A 438 -13.55 15.12 6.87
CA LEU A 438 -12.72 14.58 5.78
C LEU A 438 -12.28 13.13 6.02
N ARG A 439 -11.93 12.75 7.26
CA ARG A 439 -11.63 11.35 7.62
C ARG A 439 -12.83 10.44 7.37
N ARG A 440 -14.02 10.87 7.80
CA ARG A 440 -15.26 10.13 7.53
C ARG A 440 -15.57 10.07 6.04
N PHE A 441 -15.43 11.19 5.33
CA PHE A 441 -15.55 11.23 3.87
C PHE A 441 -14.67 10.18 3.20
N ALA A 442 -13.38 10.16 3.52
CA ALA A 442 -12.41 9.21 2.96
C ALA A 442 -12.82 7.75 3.18
N ARG A 443 -13.28 7.42 4.38
CA ARG A 443 -13.74 6.06 4.73
C ARG A 443 -15.02 5.66 3.99
N TYR A 444 -16.00 6.54 3.93
CA TYR A 444 -17.24 6.25 3.21
C TYR A 444 -17.03 6.27 1.70
N TRP A 445 -16.11 7.12 1.20
CA TRP A 445 -15.72 7.10 -0.20
C TRP A 445 -15.11 5.75 -0.59
N ASP A 446 -14.25 5.18 0.25
CA ASP A 446 -13.70 3.84 0.02
C ASP A 446 -14.79 2.75 0.00
N LEU A 447 -15.81 2.86 0.86
CA LEU A 447 -16.92 1.90 0.93
C LEU A 447 -17.91 2.02 -0.24
N VAL A 448 -18.15 3.22 -0.73
CA VAL A 448 -19.17 3.52 -1.74
C VAL A 448 -18.50 3.81 -3.09
N GLY A 449 -17.73 4.87 -3.22
CA GLY A 449 -17.14 5.31 -4.48
C GLY A 449 -16.15 4.31 -5.08
N ASN A 450 -15.25 3.77 -4.23
CA ASN A 450 -14.16 2.90 -4.69
C ASN A 450 -14.49 1.40 -4.71
N SER A 451 -15.54 0.97 -4.04
CA SER A 451 -15.79 -0.47 -3.79
C SER A 451 -16.16 -1.28 -5.04
N GLY A 452 -16.59 -0.61 -6.10
CA GLY A 452 -17.18 -1.22 -7.29
C GLY A 452 -18.57 -1.82 -7.06
N ASN A 453 -19.17 -1.63 -5.89
CA ASN A 453 -20.54 -2.10 -5.60
C ASN A 453 -21.61 -1.05 -5.94
N PHE A 454 -21.25 0.19 -6.28
CA PHE A 454 -22.13 1.33 -6.46
C PHE A 454 -21.70 2.20 -7.66
N VAL A 455 -21.18 1.58 -8.73
CA VAL A 455 -20.58 2.29 -9.87
C VAL A 455 -21.58 3.22 -10.55
N GLU A 456 -22.84 2.74 -10.72
CA GLU A 456 -23.92 3.52 -11.32
C GLU A 456 -24.70 4.34 -10.30
N SER A 457 -24.78 3.87 -9.04
CA SER A 457 -25.57 4.52 -7.99
C SER A 457 -24.85 5.70 -7.34
N THR A 458 -23.51 5.65 -7.22
CA THR A 458 -22.74 6.73 -6.58
C THR A 458 -22.92 8.07 -7.29
N PRO A 459 -22.88 8.18 -8.64
CA PRO A 459 -23.11 9.45 -9.34
C PRO A 459 -24.48 10.08 -9.09
N LEU A 460 -25.50 9.30 -8.70
CA LEU A 460 -26.82 9.83 -8.37
C LEU A 460 -26.80 10.82 -7.19
N ILE A 461 -25.76 10.75 -6.35
CA ILE A 461 -25.60 11.65 -5.18
C ILE A 461 -25.44 13.11 -5.63
N TRP A 462 -24.84 13.37 -6.80
CA TRP A 462 -24.61 14.73 -7.33
C TRP A 462 -25.27 14.99 -8.67
N SER A 463 -25.94 13.98 -9.29
CA SER A 463 -26.68 14.20 -10.53
C SER A 463 -27.98 14.93 -10.26
N ASN A 464 -28.20 16.08 -10.90
CA ASN A 464 -29.50 16.70 -10.89
C ASN A 464 -30.47 15.88 -11.73
N VAL A 465 -31.47 15.27 -11.12
CA VAL A 465 -32.48 14.40 -11.75
C VAL A 465 -33.33 15.11 -12.81
N ALA A 466 -33.31 16.44 -12.86
CA ALA A 466 -33.91 17.20 -13.96
C ALA A 466 -33.36 16.87 -15.36
N GLN A 467 -32.19 16.22 -15.47
CA GLN A 467 -31.62 15.76 -16.74
C GLN A 467 -31.96 14.32 -17.11
N ALA A 468 -32.31 13.46 -16.15
CA ALA A 468 -32.68 12.07 -16.41
C ALA A 468 -34.06 11.89 -17.06
N SER A 469 -34.91 12.93 -17.05
CA SER A 469 -36.26 12.91 -17.62
C SER A 469 -36.34 13.41 -19.07
N ARG A 470 -35.21 13.78 -19.69
CA ARG A 470 -35.19 14.19 -21.10
C ARG A 470 -34.78 13.06 -22.01
N LEU A 471 -35.73 12.19 -22.32
CA LEU A 471 -35.71 11.40 -23.56
C LEU A 471 -35.77 12.37 -24.74
N PRO A 472 -35.09 12.11 -25.88
CA PRO A 472 -35.01 13.04 -27.00
C PRO A 472 -36.35 13.09 -27.75
N GLY A 473 -37.10 14.17 -27.53
CA GLY A 473 -38.13 14.63 -28.42
C GLY A 473 -37.62 15.84 -29.23
N PRO A 474 -38.16 16.14 -30.43
CA PRO A 474 -37.61 17.16 -31.28
C PRO A 474 -37.74 18.56 -30.65
N VAL A 475 -36.59 19.23 -30.40
CA VAL A 475 -36.52 20.52 -29.75
C VAL A 475 -36.63 21.64 -30.79
N HIS A 476 -37.69 22.44 -30.70
CA HIS A 476 -37.72 23.78 -31.27
C HIS A 476 -36.72 24.65 -30.47
N LYS A 477 -35.78 25.27 -31.22
CA LYS A 477 -34.85 26.27 -30.71
C LYS A 477 -35.60 27.58 -30.49
N GLU A 478 -35.80 27.98 -29.23
CA GLU A 478 -36.01 29.36 -28.88
C GLU A 478 -35.15 29.70 -27.64
N ASN A 479 -34.49 30.87 -27.77
CA ASN A 479 -33.51 31.45 -26.86
C ASN A 479 -34.06 31.63 -25.43
N LEU A 480 -33.40 31.04 -24.42
CA LEU A 480 -33.41 31.53 -23.05
C LEU A 480 -31.96 31.54 -22.55
N ALA A 481 -31.33 32.72 -22.64
CA ALA A 481 -30.10 33.05 -21.90
C ALA A 481 -30.46 33.18 -20.42
N GLY A 482 -30.56 32.07 -19.72
CA GLY A 482 -30.58 31.99 -18.29
C GLY A 482 -29.38 31.14 -17.85
N GLU A 483 -28.55 31.66 -16.96
CA GLU A 483 -27.45 30.93 -16.36
C GLU A 483 -27.94 29.54 -15.88
N MET A 484 -27.46 28.48 -16.50
CA MET A 484 -27.73 27.13 -16.01
C MET A 484 -27.13 27.03 -14.59
N PRO A 485 -27.90 26.61 -13.59
CA PRO A 485 -27.34 26.41 -12.27
C PRO A 485 -26.15 25.44 -12.41
N ALA A 486 -25.01 25.83 -11.87
CA ALA A 486 -23.81 25.01 -11.86
C ALA A 486 -24.15 23.64 -11.27
N LEU A 487 -23.68 22.57 -11.91
CA LEU A 487 -23.83 21.22 -11.39
C LEU A 487 -23.30 21.19 -9.94
N PRO A 488 -24.02 20.59 -8.99
CA PRO A 488 -23.54 20.54 -7.61
C PRO A 488 -22.21 19.79 -7.56
N SER A 489 -21.24 20.35 -6.82
CA SER A 489 -19.91 19.75 -6.62
C SER A 489 -20.05 18.31 -6.11
N PRO A 490 -19.50 17.31 -6.82
CA PRO A 490 -19.46 15.92 -6.36
C PRO A 490 -18.90 15.78 -4.95
N PHE A 491 -17.84 16.54 -4.62
CA PHE A 491 -17.26 16.54 -3.28
C PHE A 491 -18.26 16.98 -2.21
N HIS A 492 -18.88 18.14 -2.36
CA HIS A 492 -19.81 18.67 -1.35
C HIS A 492 -21.08 17.80 -1.25
N ALA A 493 -21.57 17.27 -2.35
CA ALA A 493 -22.70 16.36 -2.35
C ALA A 493 -22.38 15.05 -1.58
N PHE A 494 -21.21 14.47 -1.83
CA PHE A 494 -20.78 13.27 -1.14
C PHE A 494 -20.41 13.56 0.33
N LEU A 495 -19.87 14.73 0.65
CA LEU A 495 -19.61 15.15 2.03
C LEU A 495 -20.91 15.21 2.83
N ARG A 496 -21.98 15.78 2.26
CA ARG A 496 -23.32 15.78 2.85
C ARG A 496 -23.85 14.35 3.08
N PHE A 497 -23.70 13.47 2.10
CA PHE A 497 -24.04 12.05 2.24
C PHE A 497 -23.23 11.37 3.36
N SER A 498 -21.94 11.64 3.42
CA SER A 498 -21.03 11.10 4.46
C SER A 498 -21.48 11.51 5.88
N GLU A 499 -21.89 12.77 6.07
CA GLU A 499 -22.38 13.28 7.34
C GLU A 499 -23.72 12.64 7.72
N TRP A 500 -24.63 12.58 6.78
CA TRP A 500 -25.94 11.93 6.96
C TRP A 500 -25.77 10.45 7.32
N LEU A 501 -24.90 9.74 6.60
CA LEU A 501 -24.62 8.32 6.86
C LEU A 501 -23.99 8.10 8.23
N HIS A 502 -23.08 8.99 8.65
CA HIS A 502 -22.48 8.92 9.98
C HIS A 502 -23.49 9.17 11.09
N ALA A 503 -24.39 10.13 10.93
CA ALA A 503 -25.47 10.40 11.89
C ALA A 503 -26.39 9.18 12.08
N ARG A 504 -26.60 8.37 11.02
CA ARG A 504 -27.44 7.16 11.06
C ARG A 504 -26.75 5.91 11.61
N THR A 505 -25.43 5.80 11.44
CA THR A 505 -24.69 4.56 11.75
C THR A 505 -23.78 4.68 12.96
N GLY A 506 -23.31 5.87 13.29
CA GLY A 506 -22.31 6.13 14.34
C GLY A 506 -20.93 5.52 14.08
N ARG A 507 -20.69 4.89 12.91
CA ARG A 507 -19.46 4.15 12.60
C ARG A 507 -19.11 4.22 11.13
N THR A 508 -17.81 4.11 10.82
CA THR A 508 -17.25 4.21 9.47
C THR A 508 -16.74 2.88 8.91
N ASP A 509 -16.98 1.78 9.61
CA ASP A 509 -16.56 0.43 9.21
C ASP A 509 -17.61 -0.61 9.62
N SER A 510 -17.39 -1.86 9.21
CA SER A 510 -18.24 -3.00 9.57
C SER A 510 -19.72 -2.79 9.23
N ILE A 511 -20.03 -2.04 8.17
CA ILE A 511 -21.39 -1.87 7.64
C ILE A 511 -21.62 -2.96 6.59
N ALA A 512 -22.61 -3.83 6.81
CA ALA A 512 -22.96 -4.87 5.84
C ALA A 512 -23.40 -4.24 4.51
N LEU A 513 -23.02 -4.84 3.38
CA LEU A 513 -23.28 -4.28 2.05
C LEU A 513 -24.76 -3.97 1.82
N VAL A 514 -25.67 -4.91 2.14
CA VAL A 514 -27.12 -4.70 1.94
C VAL A 514 -27.63 -3.54 2.80
N ARG A 515 -27.12 -3.40 4.03
CA ARG A 515 -27.47 -2.25 4.90
C ARG A 515 -26.93 -0.93 4.33
N LEU A 516 -25.73 -0.93 3.78
CA LEU A 516 -25.16 0.26 3.12
C LEU A 516 -25.97 0.65 1.88
N MET A 517 -26.41 -0.34 1.09
CA MET A 517 -27.31 -0.13 -0.05
C MET A 517 -28.64 0.47 0.38
N GLU A 518 -29.25 -0.07 1.42
CA GLU A 518 -30.52 0.42 1.97
C GLU A 518 -30.41 1.87 2.43
N LEU A 519 -29.33 2.23 3.12
CA LEU A 519 -29.06 3.60 3.55
C LEU A 519 -28.80 4.55 2.37
N LEU A 520 -28.08 4.10 1.35
CA LEU A 520 -27.88 4.90 0.13
C LEU A 520 -29.22 5.11 -0.61
N PHE A 521 -30.06 4.07 -0.70
CA PHE A 521 -31.39 4.17 -1.28
C PHE A 521 -32.26 5.19 -0.51
N GLU A 522 -32.28 5.11 0.83
CA GLU A 522 -32.99 6.07 1.68
C GLU A 522 -32.49 7.50 1.45
N PHE A 523 -31.18 7.72 1.40
CA PHE A 523 -30.61 9.04 1.11
C PHE A 523 -31.05 9.59 -0.25
N LEU A 524 -30.98 8.76 -1.30
CA LEU A 524 -31.34 9.17 -2.65
C LEU A 524 -32.84 9.47 -2.78
N THR A 525 -33.70 8.65 -2.18
CA THR A 525 -35.15 8.77 -2.37
C THR A 525 -35.84 9.70 -1.35
N VAL A 526 -35.35 9.77 -0.12
CA VAL A 526 -35.96 10.57 0.93
C VAL A 526 -35.30 11.94 1.05
N GLU A 527 -33.95 11.99 1.14
CA GLU A 527 -33.23 13.26 1.32
C GLU A 527 -33.06 14.04 0.00
N LEU A 528 -32.77 13.35 -1.11
CA LEU A 528 -32.62 13.96 -2.44
C LEU A 528 -33.94 13.94 -3.25
N LYS A 529 -34.96 13.25 -2.76
CA LYS A 529 -36.30 13.15 -3.38
C LYS A 529 -36.27 12.62 -4.83
N LEU A 530 -35.34 11.68 -5.12
CA LEU A 530 -35.29 11.02 -6.41
C LEU A 530 -36.42 9.99 -6.52
N ASP A 531 -36.85 9.72 -7.77
CA ASP A 531 -37.82 8.66 -8.02
C ASP A 531 -37.26 7.30 -7.59
N ALA A 532 -37.99 6.62 -6.70
CA ALA A 532 -37.55 5.38 -6.10
C ALA A 532 -37.36 4.24 -7.11
N LYS A 533 -38.15 4.19 -8.18
CA LYS A 533 -38.08 3.10 -9.17
C LYS A 533 -36.79 3.15 -9.98
N PRO A 534 -36.41 4.24 -10.67
CA PRO A 534 -35.12 4.30 -11.37
C PRO A 534 -33.92 4.12 -10.44
N VAL A 535 -33.98 4.62 -9.20
CA VAL A 535 -32.93 4.41 -8.20
C VAL A 535 -32.79 2.93 -7.87
N ALA A 536 -33.92 2.22 -7.63
CA ALA A 536 -33.93 0.79 -7.33
C ALA A 536 -33.35 -0.04 -8.49
N GLU A 537 -33.75 0.27 -9.73
CA GLU A 537 -33.24 -0.39 -10.94
C GLU A 537 -31.70 -0.20 -11.09
N THR A 538 -31.21 1.01 -10.86
CA THR A 538 -29.77 1.32 -10.90
C THR A 538 -29.01 0.54 -9.83
N MET A 539 -29.51 0.55 -8.60
CA MET A 539 -28.88 -0.18 -7.47
C MET A 539 -28.94 -1.70 -7.66
N TRP A 540 -29.98 -2.19 -8.32
CA TRP A 540 -30.09 -3.60 -8.65
C TRP A 540 -29.03 -4.01 -9.68
N ARG A 541 -28.77 -3.20 -10.72
CA ARG A 541 -27.69 -3.45 -11.69
C ARG A 541 -26.32 -3.48 -10.98
N ASP A 542 -26.04 -2.53 -10.09
CA ASP A 542 -24.82 -2.53 -9.29
C ASP A 542 -24.68 -3.78 -8.41
N TYR A 543 -25.77 -4.24 -7.80
CA TYR A 543 -25.75 -5.45 -6.99
C TYR A 543 -25.46 -6.72 -7.79
N GLN A 544 -26.08 -6.84 -8.97
CA GLN A 544 -25.84 -7.93 -9.90
C GLN A 544 -24.40 -7.94 -10.45
N ARG A 545 -23.79 -6.76 -10.66
CA ARG A 545 -22.39 -6.59 -11.07
C ARG A 545 -21.43 -7.29 -10.12
N GLY A 546 -21.77 -7.37 -8.84
CA GLY A 546 -21.06 -8.15 -7.82
C GLY A 546 -21.26 -9.66 -7.89
N GLY A 547 -21.96 -10.19 -8.91
CA GLY A 547 -22.29 -11.62 -9.07
C GLY A 547 -23.38 -12.12 -8.13
N ARG A 548 -24.24 -11.23 -7.62
CA ARG A 548 -25.34 -11.56 -6.71
C ARG A 548 -26.66 -11.60 -7.47
N HIS A 549 -27.54 -12.52 -7.09
CA HIS A 549 -28.82 -12.76 -7.80
C HIS A 549 -30.04 -12.77 -6.88
N ASP A 550 -29.81 -12.73 -5.57
CA ASP A 550 -30.86 -12.60 -4.54
C ASP A 550 -31.32 -11.14 -4.45
N LYS A 551 -32.62 -10.88 -4.65
CA LYS A 551 -33.14 -9.50 -4.57
C LYS A 551 -33.17 -9.03 -3.11
N PRO A 552 -32.46 -7.93 -2.75
CA PRO A 552 -32.57 -7.32 -1.41
C PRO A 552 -34.03 -6.95 -1.09
N GLY A 553 -34.43 -7.16 0.17
CA GLY A 553 -35.83 -6.99 0.60
C GLY A 553 -36.40 -5.61 0.26
N PHE A 554 -35.64 -4.54 0.51
CA PHE A 554 -36.05 -3.14 0.29
C PHE A 554 -36.22 -2.74 -1.19
N LEU A 555 -35.68 -3.51 -2.16
CA LEU A 555 -35.81 -3.24 -3.58
C LEU A 555 -37.01 -3.99 -4.23
N LYS A 556 -37.59 -4.97 -3.52
CA LYS A 556 -38.60 -5.88 -4.12
C LYS A 556 -39.84 -5.15 -4.64
N ASP A 557 -40.30 -4.14 -3.94
CA ASP A 557 -41.53 -3.41 -4.28
C ASP A 557 -41.35 -2.46 -5.48
N PHE A 558 -40.10 -2.15 -5.86
CA PHE A 558 -39.77 -1.22 -6.93
C PHE A 558 -39.30 -1.92 -8.22
N LEU A 559 -38.94 -3.20 -8.13
CA LEU A 559 -38.43 -3.97 -9.27
C LEU A 559 -39.52 -4.86 -9.86
N SER A 560 -39.71 -4.81 -11.19
CA SER A 560 -40.65 -5.68 -11.88
C SER A 560 -40.31 -7.16 -11.71
N THR A 561 -41.32 -8.04 -11.70
CA THR A 561 -41.17 -9.49 -11.56
C THR A 561 -40.49 -10.14 -12.78
N GLU A 562 -40.47 -9.44 -13.93
CA GLU A 562 -39.99 -9.96 -15.22
C GLU A 562 -38.58 -9.47 -15.64
N GLU A 563 -37.91 -8.69 -14.85
CA GLU A 563 -36.53 -8.30 -15.22
C GLU A 563 -35.64 -9.52 -15.31
N LYS A 564 -35.38 -9.91 -16.58
CA LYS A 564 -34.44 -10.97 -16.93
C LYS A 564 -33.11 -10.66 -16.25
N VAL A 565 -32.70 -11.56 -15.37
CA VAL A 565 -31.32 -11.65 -14.91
C VAL A 565 -30.45 -11.64 -16.17
N ILE A 566 -29.77 -10.52 -16.45
CA ILE A 566 -28.75 -10.51 -17.48
C ILE A 566 -27.69 -11.49 -16.99
N PRO A 567 -27.50 -12.64 -17.64
CA PRO A 567 -26.46 -13.55 -17.23
C PRO A 567 -25.13 -12.87 -17.55
N LEU A 568 -24.57 -12.12 -16.61
CA LEU A 568 -23.16 -11.81 -16.66
C LEU A 568 -22.45 -13.15 -16.85
N ARG A 569 -21.85 -13.34 -18.04
CA ARG A 569 -21.02 -14.52 -18.32
C ARG A 569 -20.20 -14.75 -17.06
N LYS A 570 -20.34 -15.93 -16.46
CA LYS A 570 -19.48 -16.43 -15.40
C LYS A 570 -18.06 -16.62 -15.95
N THR A 571 -17.43 -15.56 -16.39
CA THR A 571 -16.00 -15.54 -16.45
C THR A 571 -15.59 -15.52 -14.98
N LYS A 572 -15.16 -16.67 -14.48
CA LYS A 572 -14.32 -16.73 -13.28
C LYS A 572 -13.08 -15.92 -13.61
N THR A 573 -13.20 -14.59 -13.57
CA THR A 573 -12.06 -13.71 -13.70
C THR A 573 -11.23 -13.96 -12.47
N ALA A 574 -10.01 -14.45 -12.65
CA ALA A 574 -9.04 -14.61 -11.57
C ALA A 574 -8.50 -13.25 -11.07
N LEU A 575 -9.13 -12.15 -11.49
CA LEU A 575 -8.82 -10.79 -11.06
C LEU A 575 -9.23 -10.55 -9.61
N PRO A 576 -8.57 -9.64 -8.91
CA PRO A 576 -8.99 -9.21 -7.59
C PRO A 576 -10.45 -8.74 -7.62
N LYS A 577 -11.23 -9.13 -6.62
CA LYS A 577 -12.70 -8.93 -6.61
C LYS A 577 -13.14 -7.47 -6.80
N ARG A 578 -12.36 -6.53 -6.29
CA ARG A 578 -12.66 -5.09 -6.37
C ARG A 578 -12.51 -4.61 -7.81
N GLN A 579 -11.38 -4.89 -8.44
CA GLN A 579 -11.09 -4.54 -9.83
C GLN A 579 -12.07 -5.20 -10.81
N ALA A 580 -12.40 -6.47 -10.58
CA ALA A 580 -13.36 -7.18 -11.40
C ALA A 580 -14.76 -6.51 -11.48
N ARG A 581 -15.19 -5.79 -10.42
CA ARG A 581 -16.46 -5.08 -10.39
C ARG A 581 -16.46 -3.78 -11.20
N HIS A 582 -15.28 -3.20 -11.42
CA HIS A 582 -15.13 -2.01 -12.26
C HIS A 582 -15.01 -2.33 -13.77
N LEU A 583 -14.82 -3.61 -14.12
CA LEU A 583 -14.76 -4.09 -15.49
C LEU A 583 -16.17 -4.44 -15.97
N VAL A 584 -16.87 -3.53 -16.57
CA VAL A 584 -18.11 -3.85 -17.31
C VAL A 584 -18.28 -2.89 -18.47
#